data_1c4c7cc91d49288536c976c4f85a18ce
#
_entry.id   1c4c7cc91d49288536c976c4f85a18ce
#
_cell.length_a   1.000
_cell.length_b   1.000
_cell.length_c   1.000
_cell.angle_alpha   90.00
_cell.angle_beta   90.00
_cell.angle_gamma   90.00
#
_symmetry.space_group_name_H-M   'P 1'
#
loop_
_entity.id
_entity.type
_entity.pdbx_description
1 polymer ?
#
loop_
_entity_poly.entity_id
_entity_poly.type
_entity_poly.pdbx_seq_one_letter_code
_entity_poly.pdbx_strand_id
1 'polypeptide(L)'
;PEQRSNGAWAAVYRTDFKLPFKWIDREVFVRLDAVSRAYYVYVNGRPAGYFADSKTPAYFDVTRYCVDGRNTLCVVAYANPVSTALENQNSEQGTRIAGSVTVMAQPKVRIRDWVVDTRWAPDGNGLFSFGAVVKSHLLNPKRVTVYYELIAPDSTVVSHGKRDARFELRAEDTVRFFANLPGIQSWSHESPKLYTVALKLQHEGRFTEYTKVRVGFRDVSFDSTGLRINGRPVELRAVDYECPSDEQAIRRDFVRFRQQGINCVRVALYPQSDRFYELADSYGIYVCDRANIDSHLSGFSLEKGGSPANDPAWERAYTDRVMNMYRTSQNHPSVVMFSLGKQGGQGYAAYEAYLKLKAAEKDRPVIYEGAGAEWNTD
;
A
#
# COMPACT_ATOMS: atom_id res chain seq x y z
N PRO A 1 -16.07 -30.46 -17.18
CA PRO A 1 -15.85 -30.52 -18.61
C PRO A 1 -15.94 -29.12 -19.17
N GLU A 2 -14.77 -28.64 -19.52
CA GLU A 2 -14.54 -27.28 -19.92
C GLU A 2 -14.87 -27.11 -21.40
N GLN A 3 -15.92 -26.38 -21.68
CA GLN A 3 -16.06 -25.79 -23.02
C GLN A 3 -15.33 -24.47 -23.03
N ARG A 4 -14.12 -24.45 -23.55
CA ARG A 4 -13.34 -23.25 -23.85
C ARG A 4 -13.89 -22.61 -25.11
N SER A 5 -14.90 -21.77 -24.97
CA SER A 5 -15.26 -20.84 -26.03
C SER A 5 -14.42 -19.59 -25.87
N ASN A 6 -13.46 -19.36 -26.73
CA ASN A 6 -12.68 -18.11 -26.92
C ASN A 6 -12.15 -17.42 -25.66
N GLY A 7 -11.75 -18.17 -24.64
CA GLY A 7 -10.97 -17.64 -23.52
C GLY A 7 -11.72 -16.83 -22.45
N ALA A 8 -12.98 -16.53 -22.63
CA ALA A 8 -13.76 -15.77 -21.65
C ALA A 8 -14.56 -16.71 -20.75
N TRP A 9 -14.01 -17.07 -19.60
CA TRP A 9 -14.73 -17.81 -18.56
C TRP A 9 -14.52 -17.15 -17.20
N ALA A 10 -15.42 -17.41 -16.27
CA ALA A 10 -15.34 -16.93 -14.91
C ALA A 10 -15.53 -18.08 -13.92
N ALA A 11 -14.78 -18.06 -12.84
CA ALA A 11 -15.00 -18.92 -11.71
C ALA A 11 -15.86 -18.22 -10.66
N VAL A 12 -16.78 -18.94 -10.07
CA VAL A 12 -17.65 -18.45 -9.02
C VAL A 12 -17.28 -19.14 -7.72
N TYR A 13 -16.77 -18.35 -6.77
CA TYR A 13 -16.45 -18.79 -5.41
C TYR A 13 -17.56 -18.34 -4.48
N ARG A 14 -18.16 -19.26 -3.76
CA ARG A 14 -19.26 -18.96 -2.83
C ARG A 14 -19.00 -19.58 -1.47
N THR A 15 -19.22 -18.78 -0.42
CA THR A 15 -19.15 -19.22 0.98
C THR A 15 -20.16 -18.46 1.82
N ASP A 16 -20.47 -19.01 2.99
CA ASP A 16 -21.33 -18.35 3.95
C ASP A 16 -20.52 -17.91 5.18
N PHE A 17 -20.92 -16.81 5.77
CA PHE A 17 -20.38 -16.31 7.02
C PHE A 17 -21.48 -15.81 7.95
N LYS A 18 -21.20 -15.78 9.25
CA LYS A 18 -22.12 -15.25 10.25
C LYS A 18 -21.56 -13.98 10.87
N LEU A 19 -22.39 -12.95 10.99
CA LEU A 19 -22.04 -11.77 11.77
C LEU A 19 -22.23 -12.05 13.26
N PRO A 20 -21.19 -11.87 14.09
CA PRO A 20 -21.37 -11.90 15.54
C PRO A 20 -22.29 -10.76 15.99
N PHE A 21 -23.15 -11.00 16.99
CA PHE A 21 -24.07 -10.01 17.52
C PHE A 21 -23.38 -8.66 17.90
N LYS A 22 -22.15 -8.74 18.42
CA LYS A 22 -21.34 -7.56 18.77
C LYS A 22 -20.92 -6.68 17.57
N TRP A 23 -21.24 -7.10 16.33
CA TRP A 23 -20.92 -6.35 15.10
C TRP A 23 -22.10 -5.58 14.53
N ILE A 24 -23.31 -5.71 15.11
CA ILE A 24 -24.56 -5.10 14.62
C ILE A 24 -24.41 -3.59 14.37
N ASP A 25 -23.70 -2.88 15.25
CA ASP A 25 -23.49 -1.43 15.12
C ASP A 25 -22.12 -1.06 14.59
N ARG A 26 -21.53 -1.90 13.74
CA ARG A 26 -20.21 -1.68 13.12
C ARG A 26 -20.30 -1.61 11.61
N GLU A 27 -19.29 -1.01 11.00
CA GLU A 27 -19.07 -1.10 9.56
C GLU A 27 -18.41 -2.44 9.24
N VAL A 28 -18.97 -3.19 8.30
CA VAL A 28 -18.48 -4.52 7.91
C VAL A 28 -17.78 -4.44 6.56
N PHE A 29 -16.57 -4.98 6.51
CA PHE A 29 -15.76 -5.03 5.30
C PHE A 29 -15.40 -6.46 4.93
N VAL A 30 -15.33 -6.72 3.63
CA VAL A 30 -14.65 -7.89 3.08
C VAL A 30 -13.31 -7.43 2.50
N ARG A 31 -12.23 -8.02 2.98
CA ARG A 31 -10.88 -7.86 2.43
C ARG A 31 -10.52 -9.11 1.64
N LEU A 32 -9.98 -8.90 0.45
CA LEU A 32 -9.44 -9.92 -0.44
C LEU A 32 -7.97 -9.56 -0.71
N ASP A 33 -7.02 -10.38 -0.28
CA ASP A 33 -5.59 -10.04 -0.35
C ASP A 33 -5.01 -10.26 -1.75
N ALA A 34 -5.42 -11.34 -2.43
CA ALA A 34 -4.98 -11.60 -3.80
C ALA A 34 -6.04 -12.45 -4.52
N VAL A 35 -6.64 -11.89 -5.55
CA VAL A 35 -7.55 -12.62 -6.45
C VAL A 35 -7.07 -12.40 -7.88
N SER A 36 -6.88 -13.47 -8.62
CA SER A 36 -6.33 -13.41 -9.98
C SER A 36 -7.16 -12.49 -10.87
N ARG A 37 -6.48 -11.49 -11.45
CA ARG A 37 -6.89 -10.60 -12.53
C ARG A 37 -8.00 -9.62 -12.14
N ALA A 38 -9.26 -9.87 -12.54
CA ALA A 38 -10.38 -9.00 -12.23
C ALA A 38 -11.56 -9.79 -11.69
N TYR A 39 -12.31 -9.19 -10.77
CA TYR A 39 -13.41 -9.86 -10.11
C TYR A 39 -14.48 -8.90 -9.60
N TYR A 40 -15.71 -9.42 -9.49
CA TYR A 40 -16.80 -8.79 -8.78
C TYR A 40 -17.05 -9.49 -7.44
N VAL A 41 -17.43 -8.70 -6.46
CA VAL A 41 -17.83 -9.18 -5.12
C VAL A 41 -19.31 -8.93 -4.92
N TYR A 42 -20.02 -9.96 -4.44
CA TYR A 42 -21.43 -9.89 -4.10
C TYR A 42 -21.64 -10.36 -2.67
N VAL A 43 -22.54 -9.69 -1.96
CA VAL A 43 -23.01 -10.14 -0.65
C VAL A 43 -24.53 -10.24 -0.69
N ASN A 44 -25.07 -11.41 -0.31
CA ASN A 44 -26.50 -11.72 -0.35
C ASN A 44 -27.14 -11.41 -1.73
N GLY A 45 -26.40 -11.74 -2.83
CA GLY A 45 -26.84 -11.52 -4.21
C GLY A 45 -26.75 -10.05 -4.69
N ARG A 46 -26.30 -9.11 -3.85
CA ARG A 46 -26.15 -7.70 -4.22
C ARG A 46 -24.69 -7.37 -4.56
N PRO A 47 -24.42 -6.60 -5.62
CA PRO A 47 -23.05 -6.24 -6.02
C PRO A 47 -22.44 -5.27 -4.99
N ALA A 48 -21.32 -5.69 -4.40
CA ALA A 48 -20.56 -4.88 -3.45
C ALA A 48 -19.45 -4.07 -4.14
N GLY A 49 -18.88 -4.58 -5.23
CA GLY A 49 -17.87 -3.85 -5.99
C GLY A 49 -17.11 -4.70 -7.01
N TYR A 50 -16.18 -4.03 -7.69
CA TYR A 50 -15.29 -4.59 -8.69
C TYR A 50 -13.85 -4.18 -8.40
N PHE A 51 -12.90 -5.06 -8.69
CA PHE A 51 -11.48 -4.77 -8.60
C PHE A 51 -10.70 -5.51 -9.68
N ALA A 52 -9.60 -4.92 -10.15
CA ALA A 52 -8.84 -5.40 -11.31
C ALA A 52 -7.32 -5.31 -11.14
N ASP A 53 -6.83 -5.37 -9.93
CA ASP A 53 -5.40 -5.49 -9.59
C ASP A 53 -5.21 -6.75 -8.75
N SER A 54 -4.58 -7.78 -9.33
CA SER A 54 -4.53 -9.10 -8.71
C SER A 54 -3.58 -9.21 -7.52
N LYS A 55 -2.75 -8.22 -7.29
CA LYS A 55 -1.63 -8.28 -6.33
C LYS A 55 -1.74 -7.28 -5.18
N THR A 56 -2.73 -6.40 -5.23
CA THR A 56 -3.00 -5.44 -4.17
C THR A 56 -4.25 -5.85 -3.39
N PRO A 57 -4.26 -5.77 -2.04
CA PRO A 57 -5.44 -6.04 -1.26
C PRO A 57 -6.60 -5.10 -1.61
N ALA A 58 -7.80 -5.65 -1.75
CA ALA A 58 -9.01 -4.88 -1.98
C ALA A 58 -9.96 -4.96 -0.79
N TYR A 59 -10.56 -3.82 -0.45
CA TYR A 59 -11.52 -3.68 0.64
C TYR A 59 -12.89 -3.28 0.09
N PHE A 60 -13.91 -4.03 0.44
CA PHE A 60 -15.29 -3.76 0.05
C PHE A 60 -16.12 -3.46 1.28
N ASP A 61 -16.71 -2.27 1.35
CA ASP A 61 -17.72 -1.95 2.37
C ASP A 61 -19.00 -2.71 2.04
N VAL A 62 -19.32 -3.69 2.85
CA VAL A 62 -20.48 -4.56 2.67
C VAL A 62 -21.57 -4.33 3.71
N THR A 63 -21.41 -3.33 4.57
CA THR A 63 -22.31 -3.01 5.70
C THR A 63 -23.77 -3.05 5.31
N ARG A 64 -24.14 -2.34 4.24
CA ARG A 64 -25.54 -2.23 3.77
C ARG A 64 -26.10 -3.48 3.11
N TYR A 65 -25.26 -4.47 2.84
CA TYR A 65 -25.67 -5.71 2.19
C TYR A 65 -25.77 -6.87 3.18
N CYS A 66 -25.19 -6.72 4.37
CA CYS A 66 -25.22 -7.71 5.42
C CYS A 66 -26.56 -7.69 6.16
N VAL A 67 -26.95 -8.87 6.62
CA VAL A 67 -28.11 -9.07 7.52
C VAL A 67 -27.64 -9.76 8.79
N ASP A 68 -28.44 -9.69 9.84
CA ASP A 68 -28.18 -10.42 11.06
C ASP A 68 -28.14 -11.94 10.80
N GLY A 69 -27.14 -12.60 11.39
CA GLY A 69 -26.95 -14.04 11.26
C GLY A 69 -26.18 -14.43 9.99
N ARG A 70 -26.74 -15.28 9.16
CA ARG A 70 -26.06 -15.89 8.01
C ARG A 70 -26.09 -14.98 6.79
N ASN A 71 -24.92 -14.78 6.20
CA ASN A 71 -24.72 -14.04 4.97
C ASN A 71 -23.97 -14.89 3.96
N THR A 72 -24.20 -14.67 2.68
CA THR A 72 -23.51 -15.35 1.58
C THR A 72 -22.56 -14.37 0.90
N LEU A 73 -21.28 -14.72 0.81
CA LEU A 73 -20.28 -14.04 0.01
C LEU A 73 -20.10 -14.79 -1.31
N CYS A 74 -20.11 -14.07 -2.43
CA CYS A 74 -19.81 -14.60 -3.74
C CYS A 74 -18.77 -13.73 -4.44
N VAL A 75 -17.70 -14.36 -4.96
CA VAL A 75 -16.67 -13.72 -5.77
C VAL A 75 -16.72 -14.33 -7.16
N VAL A 76 -16.92 -13.48 -8.17
CA VAL A 76 -16.92 -13.88 -9.58
C VAL A 76 -15.63 -13.38 -10.20
N ALA A 77 -14.68 -14.28 -10.43
CA ALA A 77 -13.36 -13.97 -10.96
C ALA A 77 -13.26 -14.36 -12.42
N TYR A 78 -12.77 -13.44 -13.26
CA TYR A 78 -12.65 -13.60 -14.71
C TYR A 78 -11.26 -14.10 -15.10
N ALA A 79 -11.19 -15.09 -15.98
CA ALA A 79 -9.93 -15.69 -16.40
C ALA A 79 -9.09 -14.77 -17.29
N ASN A 80 -9.72 -14.12 -18.26
CA ASN A 80 -9.05 -13.25 -19.22
C ASN A 80 -9.77 -11.89 -19.34
N PRO A 81 -9.81 -11.08 -18.27
CA PRO A 81 -10.33 -9.73 -18.37
C PRO A 81 -9.35 -8.84 -19.12
N VAL A 82 -9.82 -7.69 -19.59
CA VAL A 82 -8.98 -6.69 -20.29
C VAL A 82 -7.76 -6.31 -19.45
N SER A 83 -7.89 -6.24 -18.13
CA SER A 83 -6.79 -5.93 -17.19
C SER A 83 -5.61 -6.90 -17.25
N THR A 84 -5.77 -8.08 -17.87
CA THR A 84 -4.68 -9.05 -18.13
C THR A 84 -3.56 -8.44 -18.96
N ALA A 85 -3.87 -7.48 -19.82
CA ALA A 85 -2.87 -6.79 -20.62
C ALA A 85 -1.84 -6.01 -19.80
N LEU A 86 -2.13 -5.72 -18.52
CA LEU A 86 -1.19 -5.06 -17.58
C LEU A 86 -0.50 -6.04 -16.63
N GLU A 87 -0.75 -7.34 -16.72
CA GLU A 87 -0.22 -8.34 -15.78
C GLU A 87 0.46 -9.49 -16.52
N ASN A 88 1.28 -9.18 -17.54
CA ASN A 88 1.96 -10.18 -18.35
C ASN A 88 3.08 -10.92 -17.58
N GLN A 89 3.60 -10.35 -16.48
CA GLN A 89 4.54 -11.03 -15.58
C GLN A 89 3.88 -12.19 -14.83
N ASN A 90 2.56 -12.27 -14.83
CA ASN A 90 1.84 -13.32 -14.16
C ASN A 90 1.58 -14.48 -15.14
N SER A 91 2.46 -15.49 -15.14
CA SER A 91 2.33 -16.68 -16.00
C SER A 91 1.17 -17.60 -15.58
N GLU A 92 0.55 -17.37 -14.42
CA GLU A 92 -0.58 -18.18 -13.94
C GLU A 92 -1.81 -17.94 -14.82
N GLN A 93 -2.20 -18.95 -15.56
CA GLN A 93 -3.47 -18.95 -16.30
C GLN A 93 -4.61 -19.36 -15.37
N GLY A 94 -5.75 -18.67 -15.51
CA GLY A 94 -6.97 -19.02 -14.81
C GLY A 94 -7.38 -18.06 -13.71
N THR A 95 -8.38 -18.47 -12.96
CA THR A 95 -8.93 -17.71 -11.82
C THR A 95 -8.54 -18.41 -10.54
N ARG A 96 -8.03 -17.65 -9.57
CA ARG A 96 -7.63 -18.18 -8.26
C ARG A 96 -7.78 -17.11 -7.19
N ILE A 97 -8.26 -17.49 -6.02
CA ILE A 97 -8.10 -16.73 -4.79
C ILE A 97 -6.82 -17.25 -4.13
N ALA A 98 -5.72 -16.51 -4.27
CA ALA A 98 -4.40 -16.93 -3.80
C ALA A 98 -4.11 -16.42 -2.38
N GLY A 99 -4.76 -15.34 -1.98
CA GLY A 99 -4.61 -14.74 -0.65
C GLY A 99 -5.77 -15.03 0.28
N SER A 100 -5.74 -14.39 1.44
CA SER A 100 -6.79 -14.52 2.44
C SER A 100 -8.07 -13.79 2.03
N VAL A 101 -9.21 -14.35 2.44
CA VAL A 101 -10.51 -13.70 2.39
C VAL A 101 -10.94 -13.46 3.84
N THR A 102 -11.01 -12.19 4.23
CA THR A 102 -11.28 -11.80 5.62
C THR A 102 -12.53 -10.95 5.70
N VAL A 103 -13.45 -11.32 6.59
CA VAL A 103 -14.56 -10.46 6.99
C VAL A 103 -14.18 -9.77 8.29
N MET A 104 -14.26 -8.46 8.32
CA MET A 104 -13.87 -7.67 9.49
C MET A 104 -14.93 -6.62 9.81
N ALA A 105 -15.03 -6.23 11.07
CA ALA A 105 -15.90 -5.15 11.51
C ALA A 105 -15.08 -4.05 12.19
N GLN A 106 -15.37 -2.83 11.83
CA GLN A 106 -14.72 -1.64 12.37
C GLN A 106 -15.73 -0.69 13.03
N PRO A 107 -15.33 0.07 14.06
CA PRO A 107 -16.17 1.11 14.63
C PRO A 107 -16.62 2.13 13.58
N LYS A 108 -17.82 2.69 13.74
CA LYS A 108 -18.32 3.77 12.87
C LYS A 108 -17.49 5.03 12.95
N VAL A 109 -16.77 5.24 14.03
CA VAL A 109 -15.75 6.29 14.18
C VAL A 109 -14.43 5.61 14.46
N ARG A 110 -13.47 5.77 13.55
CA ARG A 110 -12.19 5.04 13.59
C ARG A 110 -11.05 5.81 12.96
N ILE A 111 -9.83 5.42 13.28
CA ILE A 111 -8.65 5.78 12.49
C ILE A 111 -8.69 4.90 11.22
N ARG A 112 -8.93 5.52 10.07
CA ARG A 112 -9.00 4.81 8.79
C ARG A 112 -7.64 4.57 8.19
N ASP A 113 -6.74 5.54 8.36
CA ASP A 113 -5.43 5.56 7.72
C ASP A 113 -4.47 6.49 8.49
N TRP A 114 -3.20 6.48 8.12
CA TRP A 114 -2.22 7.43 8.61
C TRP A 114 -1.21 7.81 7.54
N VAL A 115 -0.67 9.01 7.68
CA VAL A 115 0.40 9.53 6.83
C VAL A 115 1.58 9.87 7.74
N VAL A 116 2.73 9.29 7.43
CA VAL A 116 3.98 9.49 8.17
C VAL A 116 4.92 10.32 7.32
N ASP A 117 5.40 11.44 7.86
CA ASP A 117 6.49 12.23 7.32
C ASP A 117 7.49 12.48 8.44
N THR A 118 8.44 11.57 8.58
CA THR A 118 9.49 11.62 9.59
C THR A 118 10.82 11.88 8.89
N ARG A 119 11.46 13.01 9.23
CA ARG A 119 12.75 13.41 8.66
C ARG A 119 13.83 13.44 9.74
N TRP A 120 15.03 13.20 9.33
CA TRP A 120 16.21 13.34 10.18
C TRP A 120 17.11 14.43 9.62
N ALA A 121 17.46 15.39 10.48
CA ALA A 121 18.34 16.48 10.12
C ALA A 121 19.78 16.19 10.57
N PRO A 122 20.81 16.72 9.87
CA PRO A 122 22.22 16.46 10.16
C PRO A 122 22.66 16.89 11.56
N ASP A 123 21.93 17.79 12.22
CA ASP A 123 22.15 18.23 13.60
C ASP A 123 21.66 17.20 14.65
N GLY A 124 21.13 16.05 14.20
CA GLY A 124 20.58 15.00 15.05
C GLY A 124 19.14 15.24 15.50
N ASN A 125 18.47 16.26 14.96
CA ASN A 125 17.06 16.51 15.21
C ASN A 125 16.17 15.66 14.32
N GLY A 126 15.09 15.11 14.91
CA GLY A 126 14.02 14.43 14.18
C GLY A 126 12.85 15.38 13.98
N LEU A 127 12.45 15.59 12.73
CA LEU A 127 11.19 16.26 12.42
C LEU A 127 10.11 15.20 12.32
N PHE A 128 9.17 15.25 13.27
CA PHE A 128 8.03 14.35 13.33
C PHE A 128 6.80 15.04 12.80
N SER A 129 6.24 14.54 11.71
CA SER A 129 4.93 14.91 11.18
C SER A 129 4.13 13.63 11.01
N PHE A 130 2.98 13.57 11.67
CA PHE A 130 2.10 12.41 11.65
C PHE A 130 0.66 12.85 11.50
N GLY A 131 -0.03 12.33 10.49
CA GLY A 131 -1.45 12.58 10.23
C GLY A 131 -2.25 11.31 10.49
N ALA A 132 -3.14 11.33 11.49
CA ALA A 132 -4.15 10.30 11.68
C ALA A 132 -5.41 10.67 10.89
N VAL A 133 -5.74 9.88 9.88
CA VAL A 133 -6.97 10.05 9.10
C VAL A 133 -8.11 9.40 9.84
N VAL A 134 -9.00 10.20 10.40
CA VAL A 134 -10.18 9.71 11.14
C VAL A 134 -11.40 9.79 10.26
N LYS A 135 -12.18 8.72 10.24
CA LYS A 135 -13.45 8.58 9.49
C LYS A 135 -14.60 8.42 10.43
N SER A 136 -15.67 9.18 10.18
CA SER A 136 -16.97 9.03 10.85
C SER A 136 -18.02 8.57 9.84
N HIS A 137 -18.71 7.49 10.13
CA HIS A 137 -19.90 7.03 9.39
C HIS A 137 -21.22 7.42 10.07
N LEU A 138 -21.14 8.17 11.18
CA LEU A 138 -22.32 8.60 11.92
C LEU A 138 -23.05 9.73 11.19
N LEU A 139 -24.35 9.80 11.42
CA LEU A 139 -25.25 10.80 10.82
C LEU A 139 -25.32 12.12 11.61
N ASN A 140 -24.62 12.22 12.74
CA ASN A 140 -24.59 13.40 13.58
C ASN A 140 -23.16 13.92 13.70
N PRO A 141 -22.95 15.23 13.83
CA PRO A 141 -21.65 15.77 14.15
C PRO A 141 -21.08 15.13 15.40
N LYS A 142 -19.81 14.75 15.37
CA LYS A 142 -19.14 14.11 16.50
C LYS A 142 -17.82 14.79 16.79
N ARG A 143 -17.49 14.82 18.09
CA ARG A 143 -16.17 15.22 18.57
C ARG A 143 -15.39 13.99 18.96
N VAL A 144 -14.15 13.92 18.50
CA VAL A 144 -13.21 12.88 18.84
C VAL A 144 -11.92 13.49 19.35
N THR A 145 -11.19 12.76 20.18
CA THR A 145 -9.84 13.14 20.59
C THR A 145 -8.89 12.03 20.16
N VAL A 146 -7.87 12.38 19.39
CA VAL A 146 -6.78 11.49 19.03
C VAL A 146 -5.60 11.78 19.94
N TYR A 147 -5.09 10.73 20.56
CA TYR A 147 -3.88 10.76 21.38
C TYR A 147 -2.77 10.05 20.64
N TYR A 148 -1.53 10.53 20.78
CA TYR A 148 -0.35 9.79 20.35
C TYR A 148 0.71 9.75 21.44
N GLU A 149 1.51 8.71 21.41
CA GLU A 149 2.77 8.56 22.12
C GLU A 149 3.81 8.08 21.11
N LEU A 150 4.93 8.79 21.00
CA LEU A 150 6.10 8.36 20.22
C LEU A 150 7.08 7.70 21.15
N ILE A 151 7.34 6.42 20.91
CA ILE A 151 8.13 5.56 21.78
C ILE A 151 9.43 5.20 21.05
N ALA A 152 10.56 5.46 21.69
CA ALA A 152 11.88 5.12 21.17
C ALA A 152 12.17 3.60 21.21
N PRO A 153 13.23 3.11 20.53
CA PRO A 153 13.62 1.70 20.56
C PRO A 153 13.91 1.13 21.94
N ASP A 154 14.32 1.97 22.89
CA ASP A 154 14.55 1.63 24.30
C ASP A 154 13.28 1.69 25.18
N SER A 155 12.13 1.87 24.54
CA SER A 155 10.81 1.98 25.20
C SER A 155 10.57 3.30 25.94
N THR A 156 11.42 4.29 25.83
CA THR A 156 11.16 5.62 26.38
C THR A 156 10.16 6.40 25.53
N VAL A 157 9.26 7.16 26.17
CA VAL A 157 8.34 8.06 25.46
C VAL A 157 9.08 9.38 25.20
N VAL A 158 9.38 9.65 23.92
CA VAL A 158 10.12 10.85 23.49
C VAL A 158 9.21 12.00 23.10
N SER A 159 7.95 11.72 22.80
CA SER A 159 6.94 12.74 22.54
C SER A 159 5.54 12.18 22.75
N HIS A 160 4.61 13.02 23.16
CA HIS A 160 3.20 12.66 23.28
C HIS A 160 2.32 13.88 23.08
N GLY A 161 1.05 13.65 22.80
CA GLY A 161 0.09 14.73 22.65
C GLY A 161 -1.31 14.24 22.37
N LYS A 162 -2.22 15.19 22.28
CA LYS A 162 -3.59 14.95 21.88
C LYS A 162 -4.14 16.11 21.06
N ARG A 163 -5.08 15.82 20.17
CA ARG A 163 -5.84 16.81 19.43
C ARG A 163 -7.30 16.41 19.32
N ASP A 164 -8.16 17.39 19.45
CA ASP A 164 -9.58 17.25 19.19
C ASP A 164 -9.86 17.50 17.71
N ALA A 165 -10.78 16.72 17.14
CA ALA A 165 -11.36 16.95 15.84
C ALA A 165 -12.88 16.87 15.92
N ARG A 166 -13.55 17.71 15.12
CA ARG A 166 -15.00 17.69 14.98
C ARG A 166 -15.36 17.25 13.59
N PHE A 167 -16.16 16.22 13.51
CA PHE A 167 -16.64 15.66 12.25
C PHE A 167 -18.08 16.07 12.02
N GLU A 168 -18.36 16.59 10.85
CA GLU A 168 -19.70 16.72 10.32
C GLU A 168 -20.21 15.34 9.86
N LEU A 169 -21.39 15.33 9.26
CA LEU A 169 -22.06 14.12 8.82
C LEU A 169 -21.17 13.26 7.90
N ARG A 170 -20.90 12.00 8.25
CA ARG A 170 -20.14 11.04 7.43
C ARG A 170 -18.81 11.59 6.89
N ALA A 171 -18.18 12.48 7.64
CA ALA A 171 -16.97 13.15 7.20
C ALA A 171 -15.70 12.35 7.51
N GLU A 172 -14.65 12.78 6.88
CA GLU A 172 -13.27 12.33 7.11
C GLU A 172 -12.38 13.56 7.25
N ASP A 173 -11.46 13.52 8.21
CA ASP A 173 -10.49 14.58 8.44
C ASP A 173 -9.17 14.01 8.93
N THR A 174 -8.09 14.76 8.75
CA THR A 174 -6.74 14.37 9.18
C THR A 174 -6.30 15.16 10.39
N VAL A 175 -6.17 14.48 11.51
CA VAL A 175 -5.62 15.03 12.74
C VAL A 175 -4.10 14.97 12.69
N ARG A 176 -3.43 16.14 12.60
CA ARG A 176 -1.98 16.22 12.43
C ARG A 176 -1.26 16.55 13.72
N PHE A 177 -0.13 15.91 13.91
CA PHE A 177 0.81 16.14 15.00
C PHE A 177 2.17 16.51 14.42
N PHE A 178 2.84 17.47 15.07
CA PHE A 178 4.16 17.93 14.68
C PHE A 178 5.03 18.08 15.93
N ALA A 179 6.27 17.64 15.83
CA ALA A 179 7.28 17.87 16.87
C ALA A 179 8.67 17.97 16.24
N ASN A 180 9.52 18.81 16.84
CA ASN A 180 10.95 18.81 16.60
C ASN A 180 11.63 18.16 17.80
N LEU A 181 12.33 17.07 17.58
CA LEU A 181 12.78 16.14 18.61
C LEU A 181 14.30 16.05 18.60
N PRO A 182 14.98 16.55 19.64
CA PRO A 182 16.44 16.44 19.73
C PRO A 182 16.87 15.01 20.02
N GLY A 183 18.07 14.63 19.54
CA GLY A 183 18.69 13.35 19.86
C GLY A 183 18.01 12.12 19.24
N ILE A 184 17.29 12.30 18.15
CA ILE A 184 16.65 11.19 17.44
C ILE A 184 17.71 10.38 16.67
N GLN A 185 17.66 9.05 16.85
CA GLN A 185 18.48 8.13 16.08
C GLN A 185 17.86 7.92 14.69
N SER A 186 18.65 8.20 13.65
CA SER A 186 18.21 8.01 12.27
C SER A 186 18.04 6.53 11.92
N TRP A 187 17.14 6.27 10.98
CA TRP A 187 17.02 4.98 10.32
C TRP A 187 17.93 4.93 9.09
N SER A 188 18.72 3.86 8.97
CA SER A 188 19.52 3.56 7.78
C SER A 188 19.72 2.05 7.64
N HIS A 189 20.33 1.61 6.53
CA HIS A 189 20.71 0.22 6.34
C HIS A 189 21.62 -0.31 7.48
N GLU A 190 22.58 0.48 7.89
CA GLU A 190 23.54 0.13 8.95
C GLU A 190 22.88 0.13 10.32
N SER A 191 21.95 1.06 10.55
CA SER A 191 21.29 1.28 11.84
C SER A 191 19.77 1.44 11.66
N PRO A 192 19.02 0.35 11.52
CA PRO A 192 17.58 0.39 11.24
C PRO A 192 16.77 0.67 12.52
N LYS A 193 16.92 1.86 13.07
CA LYS A 193 16.24 2.28 14.32
C LYS A 193 14.80 2.66 14.02
N LEU A 194 13.87 1.97 14.67
CA LEU A 194 12.44 2.17 14.51
C LEU A 194 11.81 2.63 15.80
N TYR A 195 11.06 3.72 15.72
CA TYR A 195 10.20 4.24 16.75
C TYR A 195 8.80 3.67 16.60
N THR A 196 8.00 3.72 17.65
CA THR A 196 6.60 3.31 17.61
C THR A 196 5.70 4.50 17.91
N VAL A 197 4.80 4.83 16.99
CA VAL A 197 3.68 5.74 17.27
C VAL A 197 2.51 4.91 17.77
N ALA A 198 2.18 5.06 19.05
CA ALA A 198 0.99 4.45 19.63
C ALA A 198 -0.15 5.48 19.59
N LEU A 199 -1.26 5.11 18.98
CA LEU A 199 -2.44 5.95 18.80
C LEU A 199 -3.61 5.43 19.63
N LYS A 200 -4.38 6.35 20.20
CA LYS A 200 -5.63 6.07 20.91
C LYS A 200 -6.71 7.03 20.39
N LEU A 201 -7.84 6.50 20.03
CA LEU A 201 -9.01 7.30 19.65
C LEU A 201 -10.02 7.27 20.78
N GLN A 202 -10.41 8.45 21.25
CA GLN A 202 -11.47 8.64 22.21
C GLN A 202 -12.71 9.26 21.54
N HIS A 203 -13.85 8.60 21.70
CA HIS A 203 -15.14 9.03 21.22
C HIS A 203 -16.16 8.92 22.35
N GLU A 204 -16.95 9.97 22.58
CA GLU A 204 -17.96 10.05 23.65
C GLU A 204 -17.37 9.67 25.05
N GLY A 205 -16.18 10.17 25.33
CA GLY A 205 -15.49 9.92 26.60
C GLY A 205 -14.87 8.54 26.80
N ARG A 206 -14.99 7.63 25.80
CA ARG A 206 -14.47 6.27 25.86
C ARG A 206 -13.37 6.07 24.81
N PHE A 207 -12.33 5.35 25.17
CA PHE A 207 -11.36 4.89 24.18
C PHE A 207 -11.95 3.74 23.38
N THR A 208 -12.08 3.95 22.05
CA THR A 208 -12.74 3.03 21.13
C THR A 208 -11.76 2.29 20.23
N GLU A 209 -10.53 2.81 20.11
CA GLU A 209 -9.52 2.22 19.22
C GLU A 209 -8.11 2.46 19.75
N TYR A 210 -7.25 1.45 19.55
CA TYR A 210 -5.83 1.48 19.82
C TYR A 210 -5.10 0.90 18.63
N THR A 211 -4.10 1.62 18.13
CA THR A 211 -3.25 1.13 17.05
C THR A 211 -1.80 1.54 17.26
N LYS A 212 -0.89 0.83 16.60
CA LYS A 212 0.54 1.12 16.64
C LYS A 212 1.09 1.14 15.22
N VAL A 213 1.95 2.12 14.96
CA VAL A 213 2.65 2.30 13.68
C VAL A 213 4.14 2.39 13.96
N ARG A 214 4.95 1.66 13.20
CA ARG A 214 6.41 1.78 13.29
C ARG A 214 6.88 2.83 12.28
N VAL A 215 7.76 3.71 12.71
CA VAL A 215 8.30 4.81 11.91
C VAL A 215 9.82 4.88 12.03
N GLY A 216 10.50 5.26 10.96
CA GLY A 216 11.93 5.49 10.95
C GLY A 216 12.22 6.93 10.53
N PHE A 217 13.04 7.62 11.31
CA PHE A 217 13.47 8.97 10.96
C PHE A 217 14.60 8.91 9.94
N ARG A 218 14.34 9.35 8.75
CA ARG A 218 15.32 9.45 7.67
C ARG A 218 15.02 10.61 6.76
N ASP A 219 16.06 11.09 6.10
CA ASP A 219 15.95 11.98 4.96
C ASP A 219 16.37 11.23 3.69
N VAL A 220 15.61 11.39 2.61
CA VAL A 220 15.93 10.84 1.29
C VAL A 220 15.94 12.00 0.32
N SER A 221 17.01 12.14 -0.43
CA SER A 221 17.09 13.12 -1.51
C SER A 221 17.78 12.51 -2.73
N PHE A 222 17.37 12.96 -3.89
CA PHE A 222 17.91 12.52 -5.17
C PHE A 222 18.12 13.73 -6.08
N ASP A 223 19.30 13.80 -6.66
CA ASP A 223 19.69 14.84 -7.62
C ASP A 223 20.66 14.28 -8.69
N SER A 224 21.20 15.13 -9.52
CA SER A 224 22.18 14.75 -10.56
C SER A 224 23.45 14.08 -10.01
N THR A 225 23.71 14.16 -8.70
CA THR A 225 24.85 13.49 -8.04
C THR A 225 24.47 12.12 -7.47
N GLY A 226 23.19 11.74 -7.52
CA GLY A 226 22.65 10.45 -7.10
C GLY A 226 21.82 10.48 -5.83
N LEU A 227 21.54 9.30 -5.33
CA LEU A 227 20.72 9.09 -4.13
C LEU A 227 21.52 9.38 -2.85
N ARG A 228 20.91 10.13 -1.95
CA ARG A 228 21.45 10.40 -0.61
C ARG A 228 20.44 9.95 0.44
N ILE A 229 20.94 9.36 1.50
CA ILE A 229 20.14 9.01 2.69
C ILE A 229 20.82 9.64 3.91
N ASN A 230 20.06 10.42 4.66
CA ASN A 230 20.56 11.20 5.78
C ASN A 230 21.75 12.11 5.40
N GLY A 231 21.67 12.73 4.22
CA GLY A 231 22.71 13.59 3.65
C GLY A 231 23.97 12.89 3.12
N ARG A 232 24.05 11.55 3.23
CA ARG A 232 25.20 10.76 2.76
C ARG A 232 24.90 10.10 1.42
N PRO A 233 25.82 10.13 0.45
CA PRO A 233 25.68 9.35 -0.78
C PRO A 233 25.54 7.87 -0.46
N VAL A 234 24.64 7.20 -1.15
CA VAL A 234 24.40 5.77 -0.98
C VAL A 234 24.59 5.05 -2.30
N GLU A 235 25.50 4.08 -2.32
CA GLU A 235 25.61 3.09 -3.39
C GLU A 235 24.64 1.97 -3.14
N LEU A 236 23.65 1.80 -4.02
CA LEU A 236 22.69 0.70 -3.94
C LEU A 236 23.31 -0.57 -4.56
N ARG A 237 23.59 -1.57 -3.74
CA ARG A 237 23.92 -2.93 -4.16
C ARG A 237 22.64 -3.73 -4.15
N ALA A 238 21.93 -3.66 -5.28
CA ALA A 238 20.59 -4.17 -5.41
C ALA A 238 20.52 -5.52 -6.11
N VAL A 239 19.54 -6.32 -5.70
CA VAL A 239 19.15 -7.55 -6.39
C VAL A 239 17.66 -7.50 -6.73
N ASP A 240 17.29 -8.11 -7.87
CA ASP A 240 15.90 -8.39 -8.16
C ASP A 240 15.43 -9.48 -7.21
N TYR A 241 14.33 -9.23 -6.52
CA TYR A 241 13.86 -10.11 -5.46
C TYR A 241 12.44 -10.58 -5.72
N GLU A 242 12.30 -11.86 -6.02
CA GLU A 242 11.03 -12.55 -6.02
C GLU A 242 10.74 -13.01 -4.59
N CYS A 243 9.86 -12.29 -3.92
CA CYS A 243 9.56 -12.48 -2.52
C CYS A 243 8.89 -13.86 -2.30
N PRO A 244 9.45 -14.73 -1.47
CA PRO A 244 8.79 -15.97 -1.10
C PRO A 244 7.56 -15.71 -0.23
N SER A 245 6.60 -16.63 -0.25
CA SER A 245 5.41 -16.55 0.59
C SER A 245 5.67 -16.86 2.07
N ASP A 246 6.78 -17.54 2.37
CA ASP A 246 7.19 -17.88 3.74
C ASP A 246 7.98 -16.75 4.39
N GLU A 247 7.48 -16.21 5.48
CA GLU A 247 8.15 -15.16 6.27
C GLU A 247 9.55 -15.56 6.73
N GLN A 248 9.74 -16.82 7.11
CA GLN A 248 11.05 -17.30 7.57
C GLN A 248 12.07 -17.34 6.43
N ALA A 249 11.64 -17.60 5.20
CA ALA A 249 12.47 -17.49 4.02
C ALA A 249 12.92 -16.05 3.79
N ILE A 250 12.00 -15.09 3.87
CA ILE A 250 12.33 -13.66 3.74
C ILE A 250 13.38 -13.25 4.79
N ARG A 251 13.20 -13.67 6.05
CA ARG A 251 14.17 -13.39 7.12
C ARG A 251 15.55 -13.94 6.84
N ARG A 252 15.62 -15.20 6.38
CA ARG A 252 16.91 -15.84 6.00
C ARG A 252 17.57 -15.11 4.85
N ASP A 253 16.80 -14.71 3.84
CA ASP A 253 17.31 -13.96 2.69
C ASP A 253 17.86 -12.59 3.11
N PHE A 254 17.15 -11.84 3.93
CA PHE A 254 17.61 -10.53 4.40
C PHE A 254 18.88 -10.62 5.25
N VAL A 255 19.00 -11.63 6.11
CA VAL A 255 20.25 -11.90 6.83
C VAL A 255 21.39 -12.19 5.87
N ARG A 256 21.15 -13.07 4.87
CA ARG A 256 22.13 -13.44 3.85
C ARG A 256 22.55 -12.23 3.00
N PHE A 257 21.60 -11.39 2.59
CA PHE A 257 21.88 -10.18 1.83
C PHE A 257 22.81 -9.25 2.58
N ARG A 258 22.53 -8.99 3.85
CA ARG A 258 23.42 -8.18 4.69
C ARG A 258 24.83 -8.75 4.80
N GLN A 259 24.97 -10.07 4.97
CA GLN A 259 26.27 -10.75 5.04
C GLN A 259 27.06 -10.64 3.72
N GLN A 260 26.36 -10.57 2.59
CA GLN A 260 26.95 -10.42 1.26
C GLN A 260 27.15 -8.95 0.83
N GLY A 261 26.83 -8.00 1.70
CA GLY A 261 26.94 -6.58 1.41
C GLY A 261 25.86 -6.06 0.46
N ILE A 262 24.79 -6.83 0.21
CA ILE A 262 23.59 -6.38 -0.51
C ILE A 262 22.76 -5.55 0.46
N ASN A 263 22.45 -4.32 0.06
CA ASN A 263 21.71 -3.39 0.90
C ASN A 263 20.33 -3.00 0.34
N CYS A 264 20.03 -3.42 -0.89
CA CYS A 264 18.79 -3.05 -1.56
C CYS A 264 18.16 -4.25 -2.25
N VAL A 265 16.84 -4.30 -2.25
CA VAL A 265 16.07 -5.20 -3.09
C VAL A 265 15.18 -4.39 -4.02
N ARG A 266 15.17 -4.74 -5.29
CA ARG A 266 14.17 -4.29 -6.24
C ARG A 266 13.09 -5.37 -6.31
N VAL A 267 11.87 -5.01 -5.95
CA VAL A 267 10.73 -5.92 -6.06
C VAL A 267 10.57 -6.35 -7.51
N ALA A 268 10.68 -7.65 -7.77
CA ALA A 268 10.83 -8.15 -9.14
C ALA A 268 9.56 -7.99 -9.99
N LEU A 269 8.38 -8.17 -9.40
CA LEU A 269 7.13 -8.30 -10.17
C LEU A 269 6.03 -7.30 -9.79
N TYR A 270 5.70 -7.15 -8.50
CA TYR A 270 4.55 -6.39 -8.00
C TYR A 270 4.69 -6.07 -6.51
N PRO A 271 3.89 -5.16 -5.94
CA PRO A 271 3.94 -4.79 -4.52
C PRO A 271 3.78 -6.02 -3.61
N GLN A 272 4.47 -6.00 -2.49
CA GLN A 272 4.51 -7.12 -1.55
C GLN A 272 3.51 -6.92 -0.40
N SER A 273 3.45 -7.89 0.51
CA SER A 273 2.63 -7.79 1.71
C SER A 273 3.20 -6.77 2.70
N ASP A 274 2.35 -6.20 3.56
CA ASP A 274 2.76 -5.31 4.65
C ASP A 274 3.90 -5.92 5.46
N ARG A 275 3.85 -7.24 5.67
CA ARG A 275 4.87 -7.96 6.43
C ARG A 275 6.25 -7.95 5.80
N PHE A 276 6.33 -7.98 4.47
CA PHE A 276 7.60 -7.84 3.76
C PHE A 276 8.25 -6.47 4.06
N TYR A 277 7.49 -5.39 3.96
CA TYR A 277 8.03 -4.05 4.23
C TYR A 277 8.41 -3.87 5.70
N GLU A 278 7.63 -4.39 6.66
CA GLU A 278 7.98 -4.40 8.08
C GLU A 278 9.31 -5.14 8.37
N LEU A 279 9.55 -6.22 7.65
CA LEU A 279 10.83 -6.94 7.74
C LEU A 279 11.96 -6.12 7.12
N ALA A 280 11.76 -5.54 5.94
CA ALA A 280 12.75 -4.66 5.31
C ALA A 280 13.11 -3.49 6.21
N ASP A 281 12.12 -2.84 6.85
CA ASP A 281 12.32 -1.80 7.86
C ASP A 281 13.19 -2.28 9.02
N SER A 282 12.92 -3.49 9.50
CA SER A 282 13.59 -4.05 10.69
C SER A 282 15.01 -4.52 10.42
N TYR A 283 15.24 -5.05 9.21
CA TYR A 283 16.55 -5.52 8.78
C TYR A 283 17.40 -4.44 8.12
N GLY A 284 16.84 -3.25 7.85
CA GLY A 284 17.54 -2.17 7.17
C GLY A 284 17.83 -2.48 5.70
N ILE A 285 16.93 -3.18 5.01
CA ILE A 285 17.07 -3.43 3.58
C ILE A 285 16.31 -2.32 2.84
N TYR A 286 17.01 -1.58 1.98
CA TYR A 286 16.37 -0.61 1.10
C TYR A 286 15.49 -1.33 0.08
N VAL A 287 14.37 -0.72 -0.27
CA VAL A 287 13.40 -1.28 -1.21
C VAL A 287 13.15 -0.28 -2.34
N CYS A 288 13.33 -0.76 -3.57
CA CYS A 288 12.72 -0.16 -4.76
C CYS A 288 11.41 -0.89 -4.99
N ASP A 289 10.29 -0.26 -4.64
CA ASP A 289 8.96 -0.86 -4.81
C ASP A 289 8.48 -0.73 -6.25
N ARG A 290 7.59 -1.63 -6.68
CA ARG A 290 7.17 -1.71 -8.07
C ARG A 290 5.67 -1.90 -8.20
N ALA A 291 5.04 -1.09 -9.08
CA ALA A 291 3.63 -1.23 -9.41
C ALA A 291 3.37 -2.54 -10.20
N ASN A 292 2.16 -3.09 -10.02
CA ASN A 292 1.71 -4.30 -10.72
C ASN A 292 1.36 -3.98 -12.19
N ILE A 293 2.37 -3.60 -12.97
CA ILE A 293 2.24 -3.26 -14.39
C ILE A 293 3.33 -3.97 -15.18
N ASP A 294 2.89 -4.83 -16.09
CA ASP A 294 3.70 -5.42 -17.15
C ASP A 294 2.81 -5.63 -18.37
N SER A 295 3.03 -4.85 -19.42
CA SER A 295 2.23 -4.90 -20.66
C SER A 295 3.05 -5.30 -21.88
N HIS A 296 4.19 -5.98 -21.70
CA HIS A 296 5.14 -6.27 -22.79
C HIS A 296 4.51 -7.07 -23.96
N LEU A 297 3.53 -7.94 -23.69
CA LEU A 297 2.85 -8.70 -24.75
C LEU A 297 1.88 -7.86 -25.60
N SER A 298 1.52 -6.66 -25.14
CA SER A 298 0.68 -5.74 -25.89
C SER A 298 1.48 -4.83 -26.85
N GLY A 299 2.80 -5.01 -26.92
CA GLY A 299 3.69 -4.21 -27.75
C GLY A 299 4.05 -2.84 -27.14
N PHE A 300 4.86 -2.08 -27.87
CA PHE A 300 5.45 -0.80 -27.44
C PHE A 300 5.18 0.32 -28.44
N SER A 301 4.05 0.25 -29.16
CA SER A 301 3.70 1.26 -30.15
C SER A 301 3.54 2.64 -29.51
N LEU A 302 4.16 3.65 -30.11
CA LEU A 302 4.01 5.05 -29.74
C LEU A 302 2.82 5.74 -30.46
N GLU A 303 2.12 5.04 -31.33
CA GLU A 303 0.87 5.54 -31.90
C GLU A 303 -0.21 5.61 -30.81
N LYS A 304 -1.05 6.63 -30.88
CA LYS A 304 -2.15 6.80 -29.94
C LYS A 304 -3.09 5.58 -29.99
N GLY A 305 -3.27 4.91 -28.83
CA GLY A 305 -4.05 3.68 -28.73
C GLY A 305 -3.32 2.42 -29.22
N GLY A 306 -2.08 2.52 -29.66
CA GLY A 306 -1.28 1.40 -30.19
C GLY A 306 -0.68 0.49 -29.12
N SER A 307 -0.68 0.94 -27.85
CA SER A 307 -0.30 0.13 -26.68
C SER A 307 -1.07 0.62 -25.45
N PRO A 308 -1.25 -0.20 -24.40
CA PRO A 308 -1.91 0.24 -23.17
C PRO A 308 -1.25 1.46 -22.53
N ALA A 309 0.09 1.56 -22.60
CA ALA A 309 0.83 2.70 -22.05
C ALA A 309 0.50 4.01 -22.78
N ASN A 310 0.15 3.97 -24.06
CA ASN A 310 -0.15 5.15 -24.88
C ASN A 310 -1.62 5.25 -25.30
N ASP A 311 -2.51 4.63 -24.57
CA ASP A 311 -3.96 4.73 -24.79
C ASP A 311 -4.62 5.42 -23.60
N PRO A 312 -5.29 6.59 -23.79
CA PRO A 312 -6.01 7.28 -22.71
C PRO A 312 -7.06 6.44 -22.00
N ALA A 313 -7.63 5.41 -22.65
CA ALA A 313 -8.58 4.50 -22.01
C ALA A 313 -7.97 3.71 -20.84
N TRP A 314 -6.65 3.57 -20.79
CA TRP A 314 -5.91 2.88 -19.74
C TRP A 314 -5.37 3.77 -18.63
N GLU A 315 -5.49 5.09 -18.73
CA GLU A 315 -4.99 6.06 -17.73
C GLU A 315 -5.36 5.67 -16.31
N ARG A 316 -6.64 5.40 -16.08
CA ARG A 316 -7.13 5.01 -14.77
C ARG A 316 -6.50 3.71 -14.26
N ALA A 317 -6.36 2.71 -15.12
CA ALA A 317 -5.80 1.42 -14.75
C ALA A 317 -4.32 1.53 -14.36
N TYR A 318 -3.53 2.32 -15.09
CA TYR A 318 -2.14 2.64 -14.74
C TYR A 318 -2.06 3.41 -13.43
N THR A 319 -2.81 4.48 -13.32
CA THR A 319 -2.82 5.37 -12.17
C THR A 319 -3.25 4.65 -10.89
N ASP A 320 -4.32 3.84 -10.95
CA ASP A 320 -4.81 3.10 -9.79
C ASP A 320 -3.75 2.09 -9.28
N ARG A 321 -3.06 1.37 -10.19
CA ARG A 321 -2.00 0.42 -9.82
C ARG A 321 -0.79 1.09 -9.19
N VAL A 322 -0.33 2.20 -9.77
CA VAL A 322 0.79 2.98 -9.22
C VAL A 322 0.44 3.56 -7.86
N MET A 323 -0.76 4.12 -7.71
CA MET A 323 -1.21 4.67 -6.44
C MET A 323 -1.53 3.61 -5.39
N ASN A 324 -1.95 2.40 -5.79
CA ASN A 324 -2.11 1.27 -4.87
C ASN A 324 -0.75 0.85 -4.29
N MET A 325 0.28 0.70 -5.13
CA MET A 325 1.65 0.47 -4.68
C MET A 325 2.08 1.55 -3.68
N TYR A 326 1.99 2.82 -4.08
CA TYR A 326 2.42 3.94 -3.25
C TYR A 326 1.73 3.95 -1.88
N ARG A 327 0.40 3.82 -1.84
CA ARG A 327 -0.36 3.83 -0.59
C ARG A 327 -0.03 2.66 0.32
N THR A 328 0.30 1.50 -0.24
CA THR A 328 0.71 0.33 0.54
C THR A 328 2.04 0.57 1.24
N SER A 329 3.01 1.19 0.55
CA SER A 329 4.39 1.21 1.02
C SER A 329 4.94 2.60 1.42
N GLN A 330 4.20 3.69 1.20
CA GLN A 330 4.66 5.07 1.43
C GLN A 330 5.20 5.35 2.84
N ASN A 331 4.65 4.70 3.85
CA ASN A 331 4.98 4.94 5.26
C ASN A 331 6.19 4.13 5.75
N HIS A 332 6.74 3.23 4.93
CA HIS A 332 7.87 2.38 5.28
C HIS A 332 9.20 3.08 5.06
N PRO A 333 10.06 3.20 6.09
CA PRO A 333 11.36 3.86 5.94
C PRO A 333 12.32 3.09 5.02
N SER A 334 12.14 1.80 4.82
CA SER A 334 12.92 0.99 3.89
C SER A 334 12.68 1.35 2.42
N VAL A 335 11.48 1.82 2.07
CA VAL A 335 11.15 2.17 0.69
C VAL A 335 11.79 3.51 0.33
N VAL A 336 12.82 3.46 -0.52
CA VAL A 336 13.62 4.63 -0.92
C VAL A 336 13.44 5.02 -2.38
N MET A 337 12.72 4.21 -3.14
CA MET A 337 12.51 4.39 -4.58
C MET A 337 11.22 3.69 -5.02
N PHE A 338 10.56 4.22 -6.04
CA PHE A 338 9.39 3.62 -6.66
C PHE A 338 9.63 3.33 -8.14
N SER A 339 9.08 2.22 -8.63
CA SER A 339 9.07 1.86 -10.06
C SER A 339 7.65 1.79 -10.58
N LEU A 340 7.39 2.44 -11.73
CA LEU A 340 6.06 2.47 -12.36
C LEU A 340 5.61 1.11 -12.89
N GLY A 341 6.51 0.16 -13.05
CA GLY A 341 6.19 -1.18 -13.57
C GLY A 341 7.45 -1.92 -14.00
N LYS A 342 7.27 -3.14 -14.51
CA LYS A 342 8.36 -4.00 -14.97
C LYS A 342 8.69 -3.74 -16.43
N GLN A 343 7.75 -4.02 -17.31
CA GLN A 343 7.86 -3.82 -18.74
C GLN A 343 6.53 -3.34 -19.29
N GLY A 344 6.59 -2.32 -20.09
CA GLY A 344 5.42 -1.71 -20.72
C GLY A 344 5.90 -0.62 -21.65
N GLY A 345 5.12 -0.22 -22.60
CA GLY A 345 5.48 0.86 -23.49
C GLY A 345 5.52 2.21 -22.77
N GLN A 346 5.90 3.23 -23.49
CA GLN A 346 5.78 4.63 -23.10
C GLN A 346 4.47 5.21 -23.60
N GLY A 347 4.08 6.34 -23.04
CA GLY A 347 3.01 7.15 -23.56
C GLY A 347 2.10 7.73 -22.50
N TYR A 348 0.95 8.18 -22.92
CA TYR A 348 0.04 9.00 -22.14
C TYR A 348 -0.33 8.39 -20.78
N ALA A 349 -0.79 7.14 -20.74
CA ALA A 349 -1.25 6.51 -19.49
C ALA A 349 -0.10 6.29 -18.50
N ALA A 350 1.09 5.90 -18.98
CA ALA A 350 2.28 5.76 -18.14
C ALA A 350 2.75 7.12 -17.60
N TYR A 351 2.70 8.16 -18.41
CA TYR A 351 3.09 9.51 -18.01
C TYR A 351 2.13 10.13 -16.98
N GLU A 352 0.82 9.99 -17.16
CA GLU A 352 -0.17 10.45 -16.18
C GLU A 352 -0.01 9.74 -14.83
N ALA A 353 0.31 8.44 -14.84
CA ALA A 353 0.60 7.71 -13.61
C ALA A 353 1.88 8.22 -12.92
N TYR A 354 2.94 8.55 -13.67
CA TYR A 354 4.14 9.20 -13.16
C TYR A 354 3.82 10.55 -12.53
N LEU A 355 3.12 11.43 -13.23
CA LEU A 355 2.75 12.77 -12.73
C LEU A 355 1.94 12.67 -11.43
N LYS A 356 1.01 11.73 -11.36
CA LYS A 356 0.19 11.54 -10.16
C LYS A 356 1.00 11.04 -8.98
N LEU A 357 1.96 10.14 -9.21
CA LEU A 357 2.88 9.70 -8.17
C LEU A 357 3.79 10.84 -7.70
N LYS A 358 4.38 11.61 -8.62
CA LYS A 358 5.24 12.78 -8.28
C LYS A 358 4.47 13.89 -7.56
N ALA A 359 3.19 14.03 -7.80
CA ALA A 359 2.36 14.98 -7.03
C ALA A 359 2.20 14.56 -5.56
N ALA A 360 2.20 13.24 -5.28
CA ALA A 360 2.08 12.67 -3.93
C ALA A 360 3.45 12.47 -3.26
N GLU A 361 4.48 12.14 -4.04
CA GLU A 361 5.84 11.82 -3.59
C GLU A 361 6.84 12.79 -4.20
N LYS A 362 7.56 13.54 -3.37
CA LYS A 362 8.47 14.60 -3.84
C LYS A 362 9.95 14.30 -3.59
N ASP A 363 10.23 13.43 -2.63
CA ASP A 363 11.58 13.24 -2.12
C ASP A 363 12.25 11.99 -2.69
N ARG A 364 11.47 10.91 -2.90
CA ARG A 364 11.97 9.64 -3.40
C ARG A 364 11.92 9.59 -4.93
N PRO A 365 12.97 9.07 -5.59
CA PRO A 365 12.99 8.96 -7.04
C PRO A 365 11.95 7.94 -7.52
N VAL A 366 11.41 8.22 -8.69
CA VAL A 366 10.52 7.36 -9.46
C VAL A 366 11.26 6.89 -10.70
N ILE A 367 11.41 5.58 -10.87
CA ILE A 367 12.07 4.99 -12.03
C ILE A 367 11.09 4.23 -12.90
N TYR A 368 11.39 4.18 -14.19
CA TYR A 368 10.64 3.38 -15.15
C TYR A 368 11.54 2.89 -16.29
N GLU A 369 11.85 1.62 -16.31
CA GLU A 369 12.71 1.02 -17.34
C GLU A 369 12.10 1.15 -18.76
N GLY A 370 10.78 1.11 -18.87
CA GLY A 370 10.05 1.32 -20.13
C GLY A 370 10.08 2.75 -20.66
N ALA A 371 10.61 3.72 -19.88
CA ALA A 371 10.68 5.12 -20.30
C ALA A 371 11.70 5.37 -21.41
N GLY A 372 12.73 4.52 -21.54
CA GLY A 372 13.76 4.68 -22.59
C GLY A 372 14.48 6.03 -22.54
N ALA A 373 14.75 6.55 -21.33
CA ALA A 373 15.31 7.87 -21.04
C ALA A 373 14.37 9.05 -21.34
N GLU A 374 13.07 8.82 -21.37
CA GLU A 374 12.04 9.86 -21.50
C GLU A 374 11.61 10.38 -20.11
N TRP A 375 10.65 11.26 -20.08
CA TRP A 375 10.26 12.16 -18.95
C TRP A 375 9.41 11.50 -17.84
N ASN A 376 9.07 10.24 -17.91
CA ASN A 376 8.37 9.48 -16.89
C ASN A 376 9.30 8.65 -15.98
N THR A 377 10.51 9.12 -15.83
CA THR A 377 11.53 8.62 -14.89
C THR A 377 12.37 9.78 -14.36
N ASP A 378 12.85 9.66 -13.11
CA ASP A 378 13.79 10.62 -12.51
C ASP A 378 15.24 10.28 -12.84
#